data_a6138d77900b019fb4799b169ef5b3ec
#
_entry.id   a6138d77900b019fb4799b169ef5b3ec
#
_cell.length_a   1.000
_cell.length_b   1.000
_cell.length_c   1.000
_cell.angle_alpha   90.00
_cell.angle_beta   90.00
_cell.angle_gamma   90.00
#
_symmetry.space_group_name_H-M   'P 1'
#
loop_
_entity.id
_entity.type
_entity.pdbx_description
1 polymer ?
#
loop_
_entity_poly.entity_id
_entity_poly.type
_entity_poly.pdbx_seq_one_letter_code
_entity_poly.pdbx_strand_id
1 'polypeptide(L)'
;MTDTTTKVREHYSATTLTNRIKSALATITPEGQTLTVAQLAPLDQFHTRGILATAELADAADLEPSTRVLDLGCGVGGPARYLAATFGCKVTGLDLSPGFIDAATYLTARCGLSDRVTFHVGDALHLPFEDEAFDAVFLQHVVMNVEDRAALYAEARRILTPGGRLASYDLVLRDGDVVYPVPWARDPSTSFLFSEGDTRMALEQAGFKAVLWRDDTKTALDWFKVAMAGSPPSGPNLGLVVGPDFPVMTINLAGNLRENRLGVLSAVLTRD
;
A
#
# COMPACT_ATOMS: atom_id res chain seq x y z
N MET A 1 9.92 16.99 -11.55
CA MET A 1 10.07 15.91 -10.55
C MET A 1 11.28 16.21 -9.68
N THR A 2 11.16 16.10 -8.38
CA THR A 2 12.29 16.27 -7.46
C THR A 2 13.26 15.08 -7.60
N ASP A 3 14.52 15.23 -7.16
CA ASP A 3 15.52 14.14 -7.15
C ASP A 3 15.01 12.93 -6.31
N THR A 4 14.30 13.19 -5.22
CA THR A 4 13.67 12.18 -4.37
C THR A 4 12.61 11.37 -5.11
N THR A 5 11.72 12.03 -5.85
CA THR A 5 10.69 11.36 -6.66
C THR A 5 11.32 10.41 -7.68
N THR A 6 12.43 10.82 -8.30
CA THR A 6 13.18 9.98 -9.23
C THR A 6 13.78 8.75 -8.53
N LYS A 7 14.40 8.91 -7.36
CA LYS A 7 15.00 7.80 -6.58
C LYS A 7 13.95 6.80 -6.10
N VAL A 8 12.78 7.27 -5.62
CA VAL A 8 11.66 6.39 -5.25
C VAL A 8 11.18 5.62 -6.47
N ARG A 9 10.99 6.28 -7.61
CA ARG A 9 10.59 5.64 -8.86
C ARG A 9 11.61 4.60 -9.33
N GLU A 10 12.91 4.86 -9.23
CA GLU A 10 13.99 3.92 -9.58
C GLU A 10 14.02 2.71 -8.66
N HIS A 11 13.76 2.89 -7.37
CA HIS A 11 13.68 1.79 -6.40
C HIS A 11 12.60 0.76 -6.79
N TYR A 12 11.47 1.22 -7.32
CA TYR A 12 10.33 0.37 -7.72
C TYR A 12 10.26 0.10 -9.24
N SER A 13 11.10 0.71 -10.08
CA SER A 13 11.03 0.52 -11.52
C SER A 13 11.68 -0.78 -11.96
N ALA A 14 10.87 -1.65 -12.58
CA ALA A 14 11.40 -2.82 -13.28
C ALA A 14 10.66 -2.98 -14.61
N THR A 15 11.26 -2.55 -15.70
CA THR A 15 10.78 -2.71 -17.10
C THR A 15 10.46 -4.16 -17.47
N THR A 16 10.87 -5.10 -16.64
CA THR A 16 10.65 -6.54 -16.84
C THR A 16 9.71 -7.17 -15.81
N LEU A 17 9.14 -6.38 -14.87
CA LEU A 17 8.35 -6.93 -13.76
C LEU A 17 7.15 -7.73 -14.25
N THR A 18 6.35 -7.16 -15.15
CA THR A 18 5.17 -7.83 -15.70
C THR A 18 5.54 -9.16 -16.37
N ASN A 19 6.67 -9.23 -17.10
CA ASN A 19 7.13 -10.46 -17.72
C ASN A 19 7.60 -11.50 -16.70
N ARG A 20 8.28 -11.08 -15.63
CA ARG A 20 8.64 -11.98 -14.53
C ARG A 20 7.41 -12.56 -13.85
N ILE A 21 6.41 -11.72 -13.58
CA ILE A 21 5.13 -12.13 -13.00
C ILE A 21 4.41 -13.11 -13.94
N LYS A 22 4.29 -12.82 -15.24
CA LYS A 22 3.69 -13.71 -16.24
C LYS A 22 4.37 -15.08 -16.22
N SER A 23 5.69 -15.12 -16.30
CA SER A 23 6.46 -16.37 -16.30
C SER A 23 6.26 -17.17 -15.01
N ALA A 24 6.25 -16.51 -13.85
CA ALA A 24 6.02 -17.18 -12.58
C ALA A 24 4.59 -17.70 -12.43
N LEU A 25 3.59 -16.93 -12.86
CA LEU A 25 2.19 -17.37 -12.82
C LEU A 25 1.91 -18.53 -13.79
N ALA A 26 2.57 -18.60 -14.94
CA ALA A 26 2.43 -19.69 -15.88
C ALA A 26 2.83 -21.06 -15.30
N THR A 27 3.64 -21.09 -14.23
CA THR A 27 4.03 -22.33 -13.54
C THR A 27 2.93 -22.90 -12.62
N ILE A 28 1.98 -22.07 -12.19
CA ILE A 28 0.93 -22.44 -11.24
C ILE A 28 -0.47 -22.40 -11.82
N THR A 29 -0.69 -21.60 -12.87
CA THR A 29 -2.02 -21.43 -13.48
C THR A 29 -1.87 -21.19 -14.99
N PRO A 30 -2.48 -22.04 -15.84
CA PRO A 30 -2.45 -21.85 -17.29
C PRO A 30 -2.96 -20.45 -17.71
N GLU A 31 -2.41 -19.95 -18.81
CA GLU A 31 -2.89 -18.72 -19.40
C GLU A 31 -4.36 -18.87 -19.83
N GLY A 32 -5.21 -17.89 -19.50
CA GLY A 32 -6.65 -17.93 -19.76
C GLY A 32 -7.51 -18.44 -18.59
N GLN A 33 -6.94 -19.06 -17.56
CA GLN A 33 -7.68 -19.31 -16.32
C GLN A 33 -7.72 -18.06 -15.44
N THR A 34 -8.90 -17.78 -14.88
CA THR A 34 -9.09 -16.69 -13.91
C THR A 34 -8.38 -17.01 -12.59
N LEU A 35 -7.65 -16.05 -12.06
CA LEU A 35 -7.03 -16.11 -10.74
C LEU A 35 -7.96 -15.48 -9.70
N THR A 36 -7.94 -16.00 -8.49
CA THR A 36 -8.60 -15.36 -7.36
C THR A 36 -7.65 -14.35 -6.69
N VAL A 37 -8.22 -13.34 -6.03
CA VAL A 37 -7.46 -12.38 -5.23
C VAL A 37 -6.64 -13.11 -4.14
N ALA A 38 -7.19 -14.14 -3.52
CA ALA A 38 -6.49 -14.94 -2.51
C ALA A 38 -5.24 -15.66 -3.06
N GLN A 39 -5.29 -16.14 -4.32
CA GLN A 39 -4.12 -16.77 -4.96
C GLN A 39 -2.99 -15.75 -5.25
N LEU A 40 -3.34 -14.48 -5.45
CA LEU A 40 -2.36 -13.41 -5.69
C LEU A 40 -1.82 -12.78 -4.40
N ALA A 41 -2.50 -12.95 -3.27
CA ALA A 41 -2.14 -12.29 -2.03
C ALA A 41 -0.66 -12.43 -1.59
N PRO A 42 0.02 -13.58 -1.77
CA PRO A 42 1.44 -13.68 -1.46
C PRO A 42 2.34 -12.81 -2.33
N LEU A 43 1.86 -12.40 -3.51
CA LEU A 43 2.59 -11.62 -4.51
C LEU A 43 2.32 -10.11 -4.40
N ASP A 44 1.12 -9.71 -3.98
CA ASP A 44 0.59 -8.37 -4.25
C ASP A 44 0.20 -7.54 -3.02
N GLN A 45 0.41 -8.07 -1.81
CA GLN A 45 0.14 -7.35 -0.57
C GLN A 45 1.44 -6.84 0.07
N PHE A 46 1.84 -5.60 -0.26
CA PHE A 46 3.14 -5.04 0.12
C PHE A 46 3.24 -4.57 1.58
N HIS A 47 2.12 -4.44 2.27
CA HIS A 47 2.08 -3.99 3.66
C HIS A 47 2.07 -5.17 4.64
N THR A 48 2.46 -4.90 5.87
CA THR A 48 2.42 -5.91 6.95
C THR A 48 1.01 -6.45 7.14
N ARG A 49 0.88 -7.73 7.49
CA ARG A 49 -0.39 -8.46 7.65
C ARG A 49 -1.20 -8.68 6.36
N GLY A 50 -0.79 -8.09 5.23
CA GLY A 50 -1.42 -8.31 3.92
C GLY A 50 -2.94 -8.11 3.93
N ILE A 51 -3.69 -9.02 3.31
CA ILE A 51 -5.16 -8.94 3.20
C ILE A 51 -5.85 -8.69 4.55
N LEU A 52 -5.32 -9.21 5.66
CA LEU A 52 -5.95 -9.03 6.98
C LEU A 52 -5.99 -7.55 7.39
N ALA A 53 -4.91 -6.82 7.14
CA ALA A 53 -4.87 -5.38 7.42
C ALA A 53 -5.81 -4.60 6.49
N THR A 54 -5.83 -4.94 5.20
CA THR A 54 -6.74 -4.32 4.23
C THR A 54 -8.21 -4.56 4.61
N ALA A 55 -8.56 -5.78 5.04
CA ALA A 55 -9.92 -6.12 5.46
C ALA A 55 -10.37 -5.29 6.66
N GLU A 56 -9.56 -5.27 7.73
CA GLU A 56 -9.88 -4.49 8.95
C GLU A 56 -9.98 -2.98 8.66
N LEU A 57 -9.09 -2.47 7.79
CA LEU A 57 -9.10 -1.06 7.40
C LEU A 57 -10.36 -0.72 6.57
N ALA A 58 -10.76 -1.61 5.66
CA ALA A 58 -11.95 -1.45 4.82
C ALA A 58 -13.25 -1.51 5.66
N ASP A 59 -13.33 -2.44 6.60
CA ASP A 59 -14.45 -2.54 7.55
C ASP A 59 -14.56 -1.24 8.38
N ALA A 60 -13.43 -0.71 8.86
CA ALA A 60 -13.41 0.54 9.62
C ALA A 60 -13.73 1.79 8.77
N ALA A 61 -13.48 1.74 7.46
CA ALA A 61 -13.82 2.80 6.51
C ALA A 61 -15.30 2.75 6.06
N ASP A 62 -16.05 1.72 6.46
CA ASP A 62 -17.48 1.56 6.18
C ASP A 62 -17.79 1.56 4.67
N LEU A 63 -17.06 0.70 3.92
CA LEU A 63 -17.18 0.63 2.47
C LEU A 63 -18.49 -0.04 2.03
N GLU A 64 -19.13 0.54 1.01
CA GLU A 64 -20.32 0.02 0.34
C GLU A 64 -20.05 -0.24 -1.14
N PRO A 65 -20.86 -1.03 -1.85
CA PRO A 65 -20.68 -1.29 -3.29
C PRO A 65 -20.69 -0.04 -4.18
N SER A 66 -21.32 1.03 -3.72
CA SER A 66 -21.36 2.33 -4.41
C SER A 66 -20.14 3.20 -4.17
N THR A 67 -19.31 2.87 -3.18
CA THR A 67 -18.15 3.67 -2.77
C THR A 67 -17.12 3.76 -3.91
N ARG A 68 -16.72 4.97 -4.25
CA ARG A 68 -15.62 5.26 -5.18
C ARG A 68 -14.34 5.33 -4.37
N VAL A 69 -13.42 4.40 -4.60
CA VAL A 69 -12.18 4.27 -3.82
C VAL A 69 -10.98 4.68 -4.66
N LEU A 70 -10.08 5.48 -4.09
CA LEU A 70 -8.72 5.64 -4.59
C LEU A 70 -7.76 4.82 -3.71
N ASP A 71 -7.03 3.88 -4.32
CA ASP A 71 -5.88 3.18 -3.72
C ASP A 71 -4.61 3.95 -4.12
N LEU A 72 -4.13 4.82 -3.24
CA LEU A 72 -3.03 5.74 -3.49
C LEU A 72 -1.70 5.11 -3.09
N GLY A 73 -0.79 4.93 -4.05
CA GLY A 73 0.40 4.09 -3.92
C GLY A 73 0.05 2.61 -4.05
N CYS A 74 -0.78 2.27 -5.04
CA CYS A 74 -1.41 0.94 -5.17
C CYS A 74 -0.45 -0.21 -5.48
N GLY A 75 0.82 0.07 -5.77
CA GLY A 75 1.80 -0.93 -6.16
C GLY A 75 1.30 -1.79 -7.33
N VAL A 76 1.34 -3.11 -7.18
CA VAL A 76 0.82 -4.04 -8.18
C VAL A 76 -0.69 -4.34 -8.01
N GLY A 77 -1.42 -3.51 -7.27
CA GLY A 77 -2.89 -3.47 -7.21
C GLY A 77 -3.55 -4.52 -6.31
N GLY A 78 -2.85 -5.10 -5.34
CA GLY A 78 -3.39 -6.11 -4.42
C GLY A 78 -4.59 -5.61 -3.61
N PRO A 79 -4.43 -4.52 -2.80
CA PRO A 79 -5.53 -3.93 -2.07
C PRO A 79 -6.70 -3.51 -2.97
N ALA A 80 -6.42 -2.85 -4.11
CA ALA A 80 -7.45 -2.43 -5.05
C ALA A 80 -8.32 -3.59 -5.53
N ARG A 81 -7.71 -4.72 -5.91
CA ARG A 81 -8.46 -5.94 -6.30
C ARG A 81 -9.25 -6.53 -5.15
N TYR A 82 -8.67 -6.54 -3.95
CA TYR A 82 -9.36 -7.05 -2.76
C TYR A 82 -10.62 -6.24 -2.45
N LEU A 83 -10.50 -4.91 -2.43
CA LEU A 83 -11.64 -4.00 -2.17
C LEU A 83 -12.74 -4.18 -3.20
N ALA A 84 -12.39 -4.22 -4.49
CA ALA A 84 -13.37 -4.42 -5.57
C ALA A 84 -14.06 -5.78 -5.51
N ALA A 85 -13.32 -6.85 -5.22
CA ALA A 85 -13.86 -8.22 -5.18
C ALA A 85 -14.74 -8.46 -3.94
N THR A 86 -14.37 -7.89 -2.79
CA THR A 86 -15.03 -8.17 -1.50
C THR A 86 -16.19 -7.23 -1.23
N PHE A 87 -16.01 -5.93 -1.48
CA PHE A 87 -17.00 -4.90 -1.17
C PHE A 87 -17.82 -4.46 -2.40
N GLY A 88 -17.41 -4.87 -3.62
CA GLY A 88 -18.08 -4.48 -4.86
C GLY A 88 -17.81 -3.06 -5.31
N CYS A 89 -16.88 -2.35 -4.66
CA CYS A 89 -16.51 -0.98 -4.95
C CYS A 89 -15.93 -0.80 -6.36
N LYS A 90 -16.01 0.44 -6.88
CA LYS A 90 -15.17 0.88 -7.98
C LYS A 90 -13.88 1.44 -7.42
N VAL A 91 -12.74 0.88 -7.83
CA VAL A 91 -11.43 1.27 -7.32
C VAL A 91 -10.56 1.83 -8.43
N THR A 92 -9.99 2.99 -8.18
CA THR A 92 -8.93 3.57 -9.00
C THR A 92 -7.62 3.41 -8.23
N GLY A 93 -6.62 2.78 -8.82
CA GLY A 93 -5.26 2.74 -8.26
C GLY A 93 -4.38 3.81 -8.89
N LEU A 94 -3.52 4.44 -8.10
CA LEU A 94 -2.49 5.34 -8.60
C LEU A 94 -1.15 4.98 -7.98
N ASP A 95 -0.12 4.90 -8.82
CA ASP A 95 1.25 4.66 -8.38
C ASP A 95 2.25 5.44 -9.25
N LEU A 96 3.39 5.79 -8.66
CA LEU A 96 4.46 6.52 -9.35
C LEU A 96 5.18 5.66 -10.40
N SER A 97 5.17 4.33 -10.24
CA SER A 97 5.90 3.37 -11.07
C SER A 97 5.05 2.86 -12.25
N PRO A 98 5.42 3.20 -13.51
CA PRO A 98 4.75 2.62 -14.68
C PRO A 98 4.80 1.08 -14.69
N GLY A 99 5.92 0.50 -14.25
CA GLY A 99 6.08 -0.96 -14.20
C GLY A 99 5.14 -1.63 -13.20
N PHE A 100 4.80 -0.97 -12.10
CA PHE A 100 3.79 -1.45 -11.16
C PHE A 100 2.38 -1.35 -11.76
N ILE A 101 2.06 -0.25 -12.43
CA ILE A 101 0.76 -0.07 -13.09
C ILE A 101 0.55 -1.09 -14.20
N ASP A 102 1.57 -1.39 -15.01
CA ASP A 102 1.50 -2.44 -16.04
C ASP A 102 1.21 -3.81 -15.40
N ALA A 103 1.91 -4.14 -14.32
CA ALA A 103 1.70 -5.38 -13.58
C ALA A 103 0.31 -5.43 -12.93
N ALA A 104 -0.13 -4.34 -12.29
CA ALA A 104 -1.45 -4.21 -11.66
C ALA A 104 -2.57 -4.43 -12.67
N THR A 105 -2.47 -3.80 -13.85
CA THR A 105 -3.43 -3.94 -14.94
C THR A 105 -3.50 -5.38 -15.44
N TYR A 106 -2.35 -6.03 -15.67
CA TYR A 106 -2.29 -7.43 -16.07
C TYR A 106 -2.92 -8.36 -15.02
N LEU A 107 -2.54 -8.21 -13.75
CA LEU A 107 -3.07 -9.05 -12.66
C LEU A 107 -4.58 -8.86 -12.47
N THR A 108 -5.08 -7.65 -12.66
CA THR A 108 -6.51 -7.33 -12.56
C THR A 108 -7.31 -7.98 -13.69
N ALA A 109 -6.80 -7.95 -14.90
CA ALA A 109 -7.40 -8.66 -16.02
C ALA A 109 -7.42 -10.18 -15.77
N ARG A 110 -6.35 -10.76 -15.17
CA ARG A 110 -6.29 -12.17 -14.78
C ARG A 110 -7.31 -12.54 -13.70
N CYS A 111 -7.77 -11.56 -12.89
CA CYS A 111 -8.84 -11.76 -11.90
C CYS A 111 -10.25 -11.47 -12.45
N GLY A 112 -10.40 -11.03 -13.71
CA GLY A 112 -11.69 -10.64 -14.27
C GLY A 112 -12.31 -9.41 -13.63
N LEU A 113 -11.48 -8.48 -13.11
CA LEU A 113 -11.91 -7.28 -12.37
C LEU A 113 -11.70 -5.96 -13.14
N SER A 114 -11.41 -6.02 -14.45
CA SER A 114 -11.10 -4.83 -15.25
C SER A 114 -12.27 -3.86 -15.43
N ASP A 115 -13.48 -4.29 -15.16
CA ASP A 115 -14.69 -3.46 -15.15
C ASP A 115 -14.87 -2.66 -13.85
N ARG A 116 -14.15 -3.02 -12.79
CA ARG A 116 -14.24 -2.42 -11.45
C ARG A 116 -12.97 -1.72 -10.99
N VAL A 117 -11.81 -2.12 -11.51
CA VAL A 117 -10.51 -1.60 -11.08
C VAL A 117 -9.75 -1.03 -12.26
N THR A 118 -9.36 0.23 -12.15
CA THR A 118 -8.53 0.94 -13.14
C THR A 118 -7.26 1.46 -12.49
N PHE A 119 -6.21 1.72 -13.28
CA PHE A 119 -4.92 2.18 -12.76
C PHE A 119 -4.37 3.35 -13.55
N HIS A 120 -3.68 4.26 -12.85
CA HIS A 120 -3.02 5.43 -13.41
C HIS A 120 -1.59 5.57 -12.89
N VAL A 121 -0.68 5.95 -13.77
CA VAL A 121 0.66 6.41 -13.36
C VAL A 121 0.52 7.86 -12.93
N GLY A 122 0.95 8.19 -11.71
CA GLY A 122 0.83 9.57 -11.21
C GLY A 122 1.62 9.82 -9.93
N ASP A 123 1.74 11.10 -9.61
CA ASP A 123 2.36 11.58 -8.39
C ASP A 123 1.28 11.87 -7.35
N ALA A 124 1.44 11.31 -6.15
CA ALA A 124 0.52 11.50 -5.03
C ALA A 124 0.44 12.96 -4.54
N LEU A 125 1.45 13.77 -4.88
CA LEU A 125 1.49 15.20 -4.56
C LEU A 125 0.74 16.08 -5.58
N HIS A 126 0.33 15.51 -6.72
CA HIS A 126 -0.37 16.20 -7.81
C HIS A 126 -1.35 15.24 -8.48
N LEU A 127 -2.47 14.97 -7.81
CA LEU A 127 -3.44 13.98 -8.27
C LEU A 127 -4.21 14.46 -9.50
N PRO A 128 -4.26 13.66 -10.59
CA PRO A 128 -4.93 14.04 -11.84
C PRO A 128 -6.46 13.80 -11.78
N PHE A 129 -7.06 14.09 -10.63
CA PHE A 129 -8.48 13.89 -10.39
C PHE A 129 -9.14 15.21 -9.98
N GLU A 130 -10.41 15.35 -10.33
CA GLU A 130 -11.23 16.49 -9.92
C GLU A 130 -11.46 16.48 -8.40
N ASP A 131 -11.85 17.62 -7.86
CA ASP A 131 -12.25 17.74 -6.47
C ASP A 131 -13.45 16.82 -6.20
N GLU A 132 -13.47 16.20 -5.02
CA GLU A 132 -14.60 15.36 -4.56
C GLU A 132 -14.90 14.15 -5.47
N ALA A 133 -13.87 13.65 -6.17
CA ALA A 133 -14.00 12.52 -7.08
C ALA A 133 -14.18 11.18 -6.36
N PHE A 134 -13.77 11.06 -5.10
CA PHE A 134 -13.73 9.80 -4.33
C PHE A 134 -14.45 9.92 -2.99
N ASP A 135 -15.00 8.80 -2.55
CA ASP A 135 -15.66 8.66 -1.24
C ASP A 135 -14.71 8.09 -0.18
N ALA A 136 -13.68 7.37 -0.63
CA ALA A 136 -12.62 6.87 0.24
C ALA A 136 -11.24 6.90 -0.46
N VAL A 137 -10.18 7.20 0.31
CA VAL A 137 -8.77 7.12 -0.10
C VAL A 137 -8.06 6.14 0.83
N PHE A 138 -7.36 5.17 0.26
CA PHE A 138 -6.55 4.21 0.99
C PHE A 138 -5.06 4.52 0.78
N LEU A 139 -4.31 4.52 1.88
CA LEU A 139 -2.85 4.64 1.96
C LEU A 139 -2.33 3.47 2.78
N GLN A 140 -1.63 2.53 2.16
CA GLN A 140 -1.12 1.34 2.85
C GLN A 140 0.37 1.15 2.60
N HIS A 141 1.22 1.48 3.58
CA HIS A 141 2.68 1.52 3.49
C HIS A 141 3.18 2.43 2.34
N VAL A 142 2.68 3.66 2.30
CA VAL A 142 3.00 4.65 1.26
C VAL A 142 3.67 5.87 1.84
N VAL A 143 3.12 6.37 2.96
CA VAL A 143 3.47 7.70 3.44
C VAL A 143 4.94 7.83 3.83
N MET A 144 5.61 6.76 4.28
CA MET A 144 7.03 6.77 4.61
C MET A 144 7.97 7.08 3.43
N ASN A 145 7.49 6.99 2.18
CA ASN A 145 8.24 7.41 0.99
C ASN A 145 7.94 8.84 0.54
N VAL A 146 7.04 9.55 1.22
CA VAL A 146 6.60 10.89 0.84
C VAL A 146 7.22 11.93 1.78
N GLU A 147 8.06 12.81 1.25
CA GLU A 147 8.71 13.88 2.01
C GLU A 147 7.72 14.98 2.39
N ASP A 148 6.94 15.46 1.42
CA ASP A 148 5.93 16.51 1.62
C ASP A 148 4.58 15.92 2.04
N ARG A 149 4.44 15.66 3.34
CA ARG A 149 3.19 15.15 3.94
C ARG A 149 2.04 16.13 3.86
N ALA A 150 2.35 17.43 3.91
CA ALA A 150 1.32 18.47 3.85
C ALA A 150 0.65 18.47 2.46
N ALA A 151 1.45 18.43 1.39
CA ALA A 151 0.94 18.34 0.03
C ALA A 151 0.15 17.03 -0.21
N LEU A 152 0.68 15.89 0.26
CA LEU A 152 -0.01 14.59 0.16
C LEU A 152 -1.41 14.63 0.80
N TYR A 153 -1.49 15.11 2.04
CA TYR A 153 -2.77 15.13 2.77
C TYR A 153 -3.72 16.21 2.25
N ALA A 154 -3.20 17.33 1.73
CA ALA A 154 -4.01 18.34 1.06
C ALA A 154 -4.65 17.78 -0.22
N GLU A 155 -3.90 17.06 -1.06
CA GLU A 155 -4.42 16.41 -2.25
C GLU A 155 -5.44 15.31 -1.91
N ALA A 156 -5.13 14.45 -0.93
CA ALA A 156 -6.07 13.43 -0.47
C ALA A 156 -7.38 14.07 0.04
N ARG A 157 -7.29 15.20 0.75
CA ARG A 157 -8.48 15.93 1.20
C ARG A 157 -9.25 16.57 0.05
N ARG A 158 -8.56 17.16 -0.92
CA ARG A 158 -9.17 17.82 -2.06
C ARG A 158 -10.09 16.87 -2.86
N ILE A 159 -9.58 15.66 -3.12
CA ILE A 159 -10.28 14.68 -3.96
C ILE A 159 -11.35 13.87 -3.22
N LEU A 160 -11.38 13.90 -1.88
CA LEU A 160 -12.42 13.25 -1.09
C LEU A 160 -13.70 14.10 -1.08
N THR A 161 -14.86 13.46 -1.13
CA THR A 161 -16.15 14.10 -0.86
C THR A 161 -16.25 14.59 0.59
N PRO A 162 -17.08 15.59 0.91
CA PRO A 162 -17.42 15.90 2.29
C PRO A 162 -17.94 14.65 3.03
N GLY A 163 -17.40 14.37 4.20
CA GLY A 163 -17.66 13.15 4.96
C GLY A 163 -16.92 11.90 4.46
N GLY A 164 -16.17 12.02 3.37
CA GLY A 164 -15.36 10.94 2.81
C GLY A 164 -14.26 10.45 3.77
N ARG A 165 -13.74 9.25 3.55
CA ARG A 165 -12.82 8.55 4.45
C ARG A 165 -11.40 8.52 3.90
N LEU A 166 -10.44 8.91 4.73
CA LEU A 166 -9.01 8.59 4.54
C LEU A 166 -8.68 7.41 5.44
N ALA A 167 -8.31 6.28 4.84
CA ALA A 167 -7.94 5.05 5.52
C ALA A 167 -6.44 4.79 5.34
N SER A 168 -5.68 4.86 6.42
CA SER A 168 -4.21 4.72 6.42
C SER A 168 -3.78 3.54 7.28
N TYR A 169 -2.88 2.72 6.74
CA TYR A 169 -2.16 1.66 7.44
C TYR A 169 -0.69 1.81 7.14
N ASP A 170 0.07 2.38 8.08
CA ASP A 170 1.43 2.83 7.77
C ASP A 170 2.40 2.66 8.93
N LEU A 171 3.67 2.88 8.65
CA LEU A 171 4.75 2.80 9.62
C LEU A 171 5.04 4.16 10.24
N VAL A 172 5.26 4.17 11.54
CA VAL A 172 5.63 5.36 12.31
C VAL A 172 6.98 5.16 13.00
N LEU A 173 7.77 6.25 13.07
CA LEU A 173 9.02 6.27 13.81
C LEU A 173 8.75 6.25 15.31
N ARG A 174 9.55 5.49 16.05
CA ARG A 174 9.59 5.47 17.51
C ARG A 174 10.99 5.79 18.03
N ASP A 175 11.62 4.88 18.74
CA ASP A 175 12.89 5.13 19.41
C ASP A 175 14.10 4.58 18.61
N GLY A 176 15.15 5.39 18.48
CA GLY A 176 16.42 4.98 17.89
C GLY A 176 16.45 4.98 16.36
N ASP A 177 17.56 4.50 15.82
CA ASP A 177 17.85 4.50 14.39
C ASP A 177 17.27 3.27 13.69
N VAL A 178 16.62 3.47 12.56
CA VAL A 178 16.08 2.40 11.73
C VAL A 178 17.21 1.61 11.08
N VAL A 179 17.18 0.30 11.17
CA VAL A 179 18.12 -0.62 10.49
C VAL A 179 17.65 -0.85 9.06
N TYR A 180 18.47 -0.47 8.10
CA TYR A 180 18.26 -0.65 6.66
C TYR A 180 19.04 -1.88 6.13
N PRO A 181 18.68 -2.42 4.91
CA PRO A 181 17.57 -2.00 4.07
C PRO A 181 16.22 -2.49 4.63
N VAL A 182 15.17 -1.77 4.27
CA VAL A 182 13.76 -2.11 4.59
C VAL A 182 12.94 -2.16 3.30
N PRO A 183 11.72 -2.76 3.28
CA PRO A 183 10.97 -2.96 2.03
C PRO A 183 10.73 -1.70 1.20
N TRP A 184 10.70 -0.52 1.81
CA TRP A 184 10.47 0.77 1.12
C TRP A 184 11.73 1.60 0.88
N ALA A 185 12.87 1.26 1.50
CA ALA A 185 14.10 2.05 1.37
C ALA A 185 15.36 1.19 1.58
N ARG A 186 16.37 1.43 0.76
CA ARG A 186 17.70 0.79 0.93
C ARG A 186 18.52 1.47 2.00
N ASP A 187 18.32 2.76 2.18
CA ASP A 187 19.00 3.64 3.13
C ASP A 187 18.06 4.80 3.55
N PRO A 188 18.46 5.70 4.45
CA PRO A 188 17.62 6.78 4.93
C PRO A 188 17.19 7.82 3.87
N SER A 189 17.85 7.88 2.71
CA SER A 189 17.64 8.96 1.73
C SER A 189 16.25 8.96 1.07
N THR A 190 15.50 7.87 1.16
CA THR A 190 14.13 7.74 0.64
C THR A 190 13.12 7.32 1.71
N SER A 191 13.48 7.52 2.99
CA SER A 191 12.65 7.13 4.14
C SER A 191 12.33 8.36 5.00
N PHE A 192 11.08 8.83 4.92
CA PHE A 192 10.58 10.05 5.56
C PHE A 192 9.56 9.70 6.65
N LEU A 193 9.99 8.90 7.61
CA LEU A 193 9.14 8.46 8.71
C LEU A 193 8.81 9.62 9.64
N PHE A 194 7.53 9.74 10.00
CA PHE A 194 7.06 10.61 11.06
C PHE A 194 6.78 9.81 12.32
N SER A 195 6.89 10.46 13.49
CA SER A 195 6.34 9.90 14.72
C SER A 195 4.81 9.79 14.64
N GLU A 196 4.21 9.01 15.53
CA GLU A 196 2.74 8.95 15.64
C GLU A 196 2.14 10.33 15.93
N GLY A 197 2.79 11.13 16.79
CA GLY A 197 2.35 12.49 17.11
C GLY A 197 2.43 13.45 15.92
N ASP A 198 3.55 13.42 15.18
CA ASP A 198 3.72 14.25 13.98
C ASP A 198 2.74 13.85 12.87
N THR A 199 2.48 12.54 12.72
CA THR A 199 1.49 12.02 11.77
C THR A 199 0.09 12.53 12.10
N ARG A 200 -0.31 12.46 13.38
CA ARG A 200 -1.60 12.98 13.85
C ARG A 200 -1.72 14.48 13.59
N MET A 201 -0.72 15.23 13.99
CA MET A 201 -0.70 16.69 13.81
C MET A 201 -0.80 17.09 12.33
N ALA A 202 -0.07 16.43 11.44
CA ALA A 202 -0.12 16.69 9.99
C ALA A 202 -1.51 16.42 9.40
N LEU A 203 -2.17 15.34 9.80
CA LEU A 203 -3.53 14.99 9.36
C LEU A 203 -4.58 15.98 9.91
N GLU A 204 -4.48 16.38 11.18
CA GLU A 204 -5.36 17.38 11.79
C GLU A 204 -5.19 18.77 11.13
N GLN A 205 -3.94 19.18 10.84
CA GLN A 205 -3.66 20.41 10.09
C GLN A 205 -4.20 20.39 8.67
N ALA A 206 -4.23 19.22 8.03
CA ALA A 206 -4.88 19.05 6.73
C ALA A 206 -6.42 19.03 6.80
N GLY A 207 -7.02 19.12 8.00
CA GLY A 207 -8.47 19.20 8.20
C GLY A 207 -9.15 17.84 8.25
N PHE A 208 -8.45 16.79 8.67
CA PHE A 208 -9.02 15.48 8.93
C PHE A 208 -9.34 15.29 10.41
N LYS A 209 -10.42 14.54 10.71
CA LYS A 209 -10.77 14.11 12.06
C LYS A 209 -10.66 12.59 12.19
N ALA A 210 -9.98 12.11 13.21
CA ALA A 210 -9.83 10.68 13.47
C ALA A 210 -11.17 10.05 13.90
N VAL A 211 -11.54 8.96 13.22
CA VAL A 211 -12.64 8.04 13.56
C VAL A 211 -12.08 6.79 14.21
N LEU A 212 -10.98 6.25 13.67
CA LEU A 212 -10.18 5.17 14.24
C LEU A 212 -8.73 5.64 14.36
N TRP A 213 -8.07 5.32 15.46
CA TRP A 213 -6.65 5.52 15.67
C TRP A 213 -6.11 4.41 16.54
N ARG A 214 -5.36 3.48 15.97
CA ARG A 214 -4.97 2.25 16.63
C ARG A 214 -3.51 1.88 16.36
N ASP A 215 -2.77 1.57 17.41
CA ASP A 215 -1.46 0.96 17.33
C ASP A 215 -1.59 -0.54 17.03
N ASP A 216 -1.20 -0.95 15.85
CA ASP A 216 -1.23 -2.34 15.39
C ASP A 216 0.13 -3.04 15.47
N THR A 217 1.12 -2.44 16.13
CA THR A 217 2.50 -2.98 16.21
C THR A 217 2.54 -4.38 16.77
N LYS A 218 1.81 -4.62 17.88
CA LYS A 218 1.76 -5.97 18.47
C LYS A 218 1.17 -6.99 17.51
N THR A 219 0.08 -6.64 16.85
CA THR A 219 -0.61 -7.52 15.89
C THR A 219 0.27 -7.83 14.69
N ALA A 220 1.02 -6.83 14.20
CA ALA A 220 2.01 -7.02 13.14
C ALA A 220 3.15 -7.93 13.57
N LEU A 221 3.67 -7.78 14.80
CA LEU A 221 4.71 -8.65 15.35
C LEU A 221 4.24 -10.11 15.51
N ASP A 222 3.01 -10.32 15.99
CA ASP A 222 2.44 -11.65 16.13
C ASP A 222 2.23 -12.31 14.75
N TRP A 223 1.82 -11.54 13.75
CA TRP A 223 1.76 -12.00 12.35
C TRP A 223 3.15 -12.38 11.81
N PHE A 224 4.19 -11.57 12.03
CA PHE A 224 5.57 -11.91 11.62
C PHE A 224 6.07 -13.19 12.27
N LYS A 225 5.78 -13.43 13.56
CA LYS A 225 6.16 -14.68 14.23
C LYS A 225 5.61 -15.90 13.51
N VAL A 226 4.33 -15.85 13.10
CA VAL A 226 3.67 -16.94 12.39
C VAL A 226 4.23 -17.09 10.97
N ALA A 227 4.37 -15.97 10.25
CA ALA A 227 4.88 -15.97 8.89
C ALA A 227 6.34 -16.48 8.79
N MET A 228 7.20 -16.12 9.75
CA MET A 228 8.61 -16.54 9.78
C MET A 228 8.81 -17.96 10.31
N ALA A 229 7.86 -18.51 11.09
CA ALA A 229 7.89 -19.90 11.55
C ALA A 229 7.42 -20.90 10.49
N GLY A 230 6.68 -20.44 9.48
CA GLY A 230 6.20 -21.25 8.38
C GLY A 230 7.26 -21.53 7.32
N SER A 231 6.99 -22.52 6.46
CA SER A 231 7.81 -22.69 5.24
C SER A 231 7.58 -21.49 4.30
N PRO A 232 8.63 -21.06 3.56
CA PRO A 232 8.47 -20.04 2.54
C PRO A 232 7.31 -20.42 1.59
N PRO A 233 6.48 -19.44 1.17
CA PRO A 233 5.39 -19.74 0.25
C PRO A 233 5.96 -20.36 -1.03
N SER A 234 5.37 -21.51 -1.44
CA SER A 234 5.66 -22.12 -2.72
C SER A 234 4.94 -21.34 -3.81
N GLY A 235 5.68 -20.72 -4.73
CA GLY A 235 5.12 -19.96 -5.84
C GLY A 235 5.45 -18.47 -5.82
N PRO A 236 4.81 -17.69 -6.70
CA PRO A 236 5.02 -16.26 -6.80
C PRO A 236 4.72 -15.54 -5.48
N ASN A 237 5.64 -14.72 -5.05
CA ASN A 237 5.55 -13.98 -3.78
C ASN A 237 6.19 -12.58 -3.91
N LEU A 238 6.13 -11.77 -2.86
CA LEU A 238 6.64 -10.41 -2.84
C LEU A 238 8.14 -10.28 -3.23
N GLY A 239 8.95 -11.31 -2.99
CA GLY A 239 10.34 -11.33 -3.45
C GLY A 239 10.48 -11.20 -4.98
N LEU A 240 9.49 -11.66 -5.74
CA LEU A 240 9.45 -11.48 -7.20
C LEU A 240 9.29 -9.99 -7.58
N VAL A 241 8.60 -9.21 -6.77
CA VAL A 241 8.30 -7.80 -7.03
C VAL A 241 9.38 -6.89 -6.46
N VAL A 242 9.74 -7.08 -5.19
CA VAL A 242 10.72 -6.25 -4.47
C VAL A 242 12.16 -6.57 -4.89
N GLY A 243 12.44 -7.85 -5.20
CA GLY A 243 13.78 -8.28 -5.64
C GLY A 243 14.51 -9.17 -4.61
N PRO A 244 15.79 -9.50 -4.91
CA PRO A 244 16.53 -10.50 -4.16
C PRO A 244 16.82 -10.12 -2.70
N ASP A 245 16.84 -8.84 -2.37
CA ASP A 245 17.08 -8.35 -1.01
C ASP A 245 15.85 -8.42 -0.10
N PHE A 246 14.68 -8.82 -0.63
CA PHE A 246 13.41 -8.87 0.11
C PHE A 246 13.51 -9.66 1.42
N PRO A 247 14.19 -10.82 1.51
CA PRO A 247 14.33 -11.54 2.78
C PRO A 247 15.04 -10.71 3.87
N VAL A 248 16.15 -10.05 3.54
CA VAL A 248 16.88 -9.23 4.51
C VAL A 248 16.07 -7.99 4.90
N MET A 249 15.37 -7.38 3.95
CA MET A 249 14.48 -6.24 4.21
C MET A 249 13.36 -6.62 5.19
N THR A 250 12.77 -7.81 5.03
CA THR A 250 11.73 -8.33 5.91
C THR A 250 12.24 -8.62 7.32
N ILE A 251 13.46 -9.20 7.43
CA ILE A 251 14.11 -9.44 8.73
C ILE A 251 14.36 -8.11 9.45
N ASN A 252 14.89 -7.11 8.74
CA ASN A 252 15.16 -5.79 9.31
C ASN A 252 13.87 -5.10 9.75
N LEU A 253 12.80 -5.15 8.95
CA LEU A 253 11.50 -4.60 9.35
C LEU A 253 10.97 -5.26 10.63
N ALA A 254 10.96 -6.59 10.70
CA ALA A 254 10.54 -7.31 11.90
C ALA A 254 11.43 -6.99 13.11
N GLY A 255 12.75 -6.81 12.89
CA GLY A 255 13.70 -6.38 13.91
C GLY A 255 13.41 -4.96 14.42
N ASN A 256 13.21 -4.00 13.52
CA ASN A 256 12.89 -2.63 13.87
C ASN A 256 11.58 -2.52 14.70
N LEU A 257 10.55 -3.30 14.33
CA LEU A 257 9.31 -3.37 15.11
C LEU A 257 9.52 -3.99 16.49
N ARG A 258 10.28 -5.11 16.57
CA ARG A 258 10.56 -5.82 17.83
C ARG A 258 11.37 -4.97 18.81
N GLU A 259 12.28 -4.17 18.31
CA GLU A 259 13.16 -3.30 19.10
C GLU A 259 12.58 -1.89 19.29
N ASN A 260 11.29 -1.72 18.99
CA ASN A 260 10.55 -0.46 19.15
C ASN A 260 11.16 0.74 18.39
N ARG A 261 11.89 0.52 17.29
CA ARG A 261 12.35 1.60 16.41
C ARG A 261 11.22 2.10 15.50
N LEU A 262 10.31 1.18 15.16
CA LEU A 262 9.13 1.44 14.35
C LEU A 262 7.87 0.95 15.05
N GLY A 263 6.74 1.58 14.72
CA GLY A 263 5.41 1.11 15.02
C GLY A 263 4.58 0.96 13.74
N VAL A 264 3.44 0.29 13.89
CA VAL A 264 2.42 0.18 12.84
C VAL A 264 1.18 0.90 13.31
N LEU A 265 0.69 1.85 12.52
CA LEU A 265 -0.48 2.67 12.82
C LEU A 265 -1.60 2.35 11.83
N SER A 266 -2.78 2.03 12.37
CA SER A 266 -4.04 1.99 11.64
C SER A 266 -4.85 3.24 11.96
N ALA A 267 -5.25 3.99 10.97
CA ALA A 267 -6.06 5.19 11.16
C ALA A 267 -7.15 5.30 10.09
N VAL A 268 -8.37 5.61 10.50
CA VAL A 268 -9.45 6.04 9.62
C VAL A 268 -9.88 7.42 10.06
N LEU A 269 -9.90 8.33 9.10
CA LEU A 269 -10.24 9.74 9.35
C LEU A 269 -11.35 10.16 8.40
N THR A 270 -12.10 11.18 8.79
CA THR A 270 -13.12 11.80 7.93
C THR A 270 -12.67 13.18 7.48
N ARG A 271 -12.98 13.53 6.23
CA ARG A 271 -12.97 14.90 5.75
C ARG A 271 -14.23 15.60 6.27
N ASP A 272 -14.04 16.67 7.03
CA ASP A 272 -15.15 17.58 7.41
C ASP A 272 -15.58 18.43 6.22
#